data_3b4cc6fd1704159eab0a7fda559db37f
#
_entry.id   3b4cc6fd1704159eab0a7fda559db37f
#
_cell.length_a   1.000
_cell.length_b   1.000
_cell.length_c   1.000
_cell.angle_alpha   90.00
_cell.angle_beta   90.00
_cell.angle_gamma   90.00
#
_symmetry.space_group_name_H-M   'P 1'
#
loop_
_entity.id
_entity.type
_entity.pdbx_description
1 polymer ?
#
loop_
_entity_poly.entity_id
_entity_poly.type
_entity_poly.pdbx_seq_one_letter_code
_entity_poly.pdbx_strand_id
1 'polypeptide(L)'
;MPIKALGYSLIELSVVLVMISLATAIVIPNLSSAYQGFQNRSQMDEMILRATSLSYKAYSSGKRIHIASASDAIGLLQPGGEWRIEVVVPLSVTSNGVCLGGEFLFAREDFSRRVRLVPPYCQAAAENSYEE
;
A
#
# COMPACT_ATOMS: atom_id res chain seq x y z
N MET A 1 39.17 -38.39 -22.05
CA MET A 1 38.00 -39.22 -21.81
C MET A 1 36.83 -38.68 -22.64
N PRO A 2 36.21 -39.48 -23.52
CA PRO A 2 35.07 -39.01 -24.26
C PRO A 2 33.91 -38.84 -23.30
N ILE A 3 33.38 -37.65 -23.19
CA ILE A 3 32.13 -37.37 -22.49
C ILE A 3 31.03 -37.98 -23.31
N LYS A 4 30.45 -39.11 -22.84
CA LYS A 4 29.21 -39.67 -23.42
C LYS A 4 28.14 -38.62 -23.24
N ALA A 5 27.75 -37.96 -24.32
CA ALA A 5 26.51 -37.18 -24.37
C ALA A 5 25.37 -38.16 -24.20
N LEU A 6 24.84 -38.26 -22.99
CA LEU A 6 23.57 -38.97 -22.75
C LEU A 6 22.47 -38.10 -23.34
N GLY A 7 21.94 -38.57 -24.51
CA GLY A 7 20.80 -37.92 -25.12
C GLY A 7 19.56 -38.12 -24.25
N TYR A 8 18.85 -37.04 -23.94
CA TYR A 8 17.57 -37.09 -23.26
C TYR A 8 16.53 -37.87 -24.11
N SER A 9 15.82 -38.77 -23.48
CA SER A 9 14.71 -39.45 -24.12
C SER A 9 13.53 -38.49 -24.25
N LEU A 10 12.78 -38.62 -25.35
CA LEU A 10 11.58 -37.83 -25.62
C LEU A 10 10.53 -37.97 -24.50
N ILE A 11 10.45 -39.18 -23.92
CA ILE A 11 9.55 -39.44 -22.81
C ILE A 11 10.01 -38.74 -21.50
N GLU A 12 11.32 -38.65 -21.25
CA GLU A 12 11.86 -37.95 -20.11
C GLU A 12 11.56 -36.43 -20.14
N LEU A 13 11.66 -35.83 -21.33
CA LEU A 13 11.29 -34.43 -21.55
C LEU A 13 9.79 -34.22 -21.33
N SER A 14 8.93 -35.12 -21.82
CA SER A 14 7.48 -35.00 -21.62
C SER A 14 7.08 -35.13 -20.14
N VAL A 15 7.72 -36.02 -19.39
CA VAL A 15 7.47 -36.15 -17.93
C VAL A 15 7.86 -34.88 -17.19
N VAL A 16 8.99 -34.26 -17.51
CA VAL A 16 9.45 -33.00 -16.92
C VAL A 16 8.46 -31.88 -17.23
N LEU A 17 7.97 -31.78 -18.45
CA LEU A 17 6.97 -30.78 -18.84
C LEU A 17 5.66 -30.94 -18.07
N VAL A 18 5.20 -32.18 -17.88
CA VAL A 18 3.99 -32.46 -17.06
C VAL A 18 4.20 -32.04 -15.61
N MET A 19 5.35 -32.37 -15.02
CA MET A 19 5.64 -31.99 -13.64
C MET A 19 5.71 -30.47 -13.45
N ILE A 20 6.32 -29.73 -14.38
CA ILE A 20 6.36 -28.27 -14.35
C ILE A 20 4.95 -27.70 -14.49
N SER A 21 4.13 -28.25 -15.37
CA SER A 21 2.75 -27.80 -15.57
C SER A 21 1.89 -27.98 -14.31
N LEU A 22 2.04 -29.08 -13.60
CA LEU A 22 1.33 -29.35 -12.35
C LEU A 22 1.81 -28.40 -11.22
N ALA A 23 3.12 -28.18 -11.14
CA ALA A 23 3.68 -27.26 -10.15
C ALA A 23 3.20 -25.82 -10.36
N THR A 24 3.17 -25.34 -11.60
CA THR A 24 2.71 -23.98 -11.91
C THR A 24 1.22 -23.78 -11.62
N ALA A 25 0.39 -24.80 -11.81
CA ALA A 25 -1.05 -24.74 -11.52
C ALA A 25 -1.35 -24.46 -10.02
N ILE A 26 -0.47 -24.91 -9.12
CA ILE A 26 -0.62 -24.70 -7.68
C ILE A 26 -0.01 -23.35 -7.23
N VAL A 27 1.08 -22.92 -7.84
CA VAL A 27 1.85 -21.74 -7.43
C VAL A 27 1.17 -20.44 -7.88
N ILE A 28 0.62 -20.40 -9.08
CA ILE A 28 0.06 -19.18 -9.67
C ILE A 28 -1.05 -18.53 -8.83
N PRO A 29 -2.07 -19.24 -8.33
CA PRO A 29 -3.13 -18.60 -7.54
C PRO A 29 -2.62 -18.01 -6.21
N ASN A 30 -1.66 -18.67 -5.56
CA ASN A 30 -1.07 -18.18 -4.33
C ASN A 30 -0.20 -16.94 -4.54
N LEU A 31 0.49 -16.86 -5.68
CA LEU A 31 1.31 -15.70 -6.03
C LEU A 31 0.46 -14.47 -6.34
N SER A 32 -0.69 -14.65 -6.97
CA SER A 32 -1.62 -13.56 -7.29
C SER A 32 -2.12 -12.84 -6.03
N SER A 33 -2.54 -13.58 -5.01
CA SER A 33 -3.01 -12.99 -3.75
C SER A 33 -1.89 -12.28 -2.97
N ALA A 34 -0.68 -12.85 -2.96
CA ALA A 34 0.48 -12.22 -2.35
C ALA A 34 0.86 -10.91 -3.07
N TYR A 35 0.77 -10.88 -4.40
CA TYR A 35 1.07 -9.68 -5.19
C TYR A 35 0.05 -8.55 -4.94
N GLN A 36 -1.24 -8.86 -4.85
CA GLN A 36 -2.27 -7.88 -4.51
C GLN A 36 -2.06 -7.28 -3.11
N GLY A 37 -1.73 -8.11 -2.13
CA GLY A 37 -1.39 -7.65 -0.79
C GLY A 37 -0.18 -6.71 -0.77
N PHE A 38 0.85 -7.01 -1.55
CA PHE A 38 2.02 -6.15 -1.70
C PHE A 38 1.68 -4.81 -2.36
N GLN A 39 0.90 -4.82 -3.44
CA GLN A 39 0.45 -3.59 -4.11
C GLN A 39 -0.37 -2.69 -3.17
N ASN A 40 -1.30 -3.26 -2.42
CA ASN A 40 -2.12 -2.49 -1.48
C ASN A 40 -1.26 -1.81 -0.41
N ARG A 41 -0.28 -2.51 0.14
CA ARG A 41 0.66 -1.94 1.11
C ARG A 41 1.52 -0.82 0.52
N SER A 42 2.07 -1.04 -0.67
CA SER A 42 2.92 -0.04 -1.34
C SER A 42 2.15 1.24 -1.65
N GLN A 43 0.92 1.14 -2.15
CA GLN A 43 0.07 2.30 -2.41
C GLN A 43 -0.35 3.01 -1.12
N MET A 44 -0.60 2.26 -0.06
CA MET A 44 -0.89 2.81 1.26
C MET A 44 0.29 3.62 1.80
N ASP A 45 1.50 3.07 1.73
CA ASP A 45 2.72 3.75 2.18
C ASP A 45 2.95 5.04 1.42
N GLU A 46 2.66 5.07 0.12
CA GLU A 46 2.72 6.28 -0.69
C GLU A 46 1.71 7.34 -0.21
N MET A 47 0.47 6.96 0.09
CA MET A 47 -0.53 7.88 0.64
C MET A 47 -0.11 8.43 2.01
N ILE A 48 0.46 7.59 2.87
CA ILE A 48 1.00 8.02 4.18
C ILE A 48 2.14 9.02 3.99
N LEU A 49 3.06 8.78 3.07
CA LEU A 49 4.16 9.71 2.76
C LEU A 49 3.62 11.05 2.25
N ARG A 50 2.59 11.05 1.41
CA ARG A 50 1.94 12.29 0.96
C ARG A 50 1.27 13.03 2.13
N ALA A 51 0.60 12.31 3.02
CA ALA A 51 -0.01 12.89 4.23
C ALA A 51 1.05 13.53 5.14
N THR A 52 2.18 12.87 5.35
CA THR A 52 3.30 13.41 6.13
C THR A 52 3.90 14.67 5.49
N SER A 53 3.92 14.75 4.15
CA SER A 53 4.43 15.91 3.42
C SER A 53 3.54 17.14 3.52
N LEU A 54 2.30 17.01 3.99
CA LEU A 54 1.36 18.13 4.12
C LEU A 54 1.86 19.22 5.09
N SER A 55 2.60 18.86 6.13
CA SER A 55 3.23 19.83 7.04
C SER A 55 4.20 20.73 6.29
N TYR A 56 5.07 20.17 5.46
CA TYR A 56 5.99 20.94 4.63
C TYR A 56 5.26 21.78 3.58
N LYS A 57 4.24 21.21 2.95
CA LYS A 57 3.43 21.91 1.94
C LYS A 57 2.69 23.12 2.53
N ALA A 58 2.13 22.98 3.73
CA ALA A 58 1.49 24.10 4.44
C ALA A 58 2.51 25.20 4.78
N TYR A 59 3.66 24.82 5.31
CA TYR A 59 4.74 25.73 5.63
C TYR A 59 5.26 26.49 4.40
N SER A 60 5.56 25.79 3.31
CA SER A 60 6.13 26.38 2.09
C SER A 60 5.14 27.29 1.35
N SER A 61 3.86 26.99 1.42
CA SER A 61 2.80 27.81 0.80
C SER A 61 2.26 28.92 1.72
N GLY A 62 2.56 28.87 3.02
CA GLY A 62 2.02 29.76 4.03
C GLY A 62 0.50 29.65 4.21
N LYS A 63 -0.10 28.56 3.75
CA LYS A 63 -1.55 28.33 3.78
C LYS A 63 -1.89 27.16 4.70
N ARG A 64 -2.98 27.34 5.47
CA ARG A 64 -3.54 26.26 6.29
C ARG A 64 -4.10 25.18 5.38
N ILE A 65 -3.89 23.91 5.75
CA ILE A 65 -4.50 22.75 5.11
C ILE A 65 -5.51 22.15 6.10
N HIS A 66 -6.73 21.92 5.63
CA HIS A 66 -7.79 21.29 6.41
C HIS A 66 -8.45 20.21 5.56
N ILE A 67 -8.49 18.99 6.09
CA ILE A 67 -9.12 17.83 5.44
C ILE A 67 -10.24 17.36 6.37
N ALA A 68 -11.47 17.70 6.00
CA ALA A 68 -12.65 17.31 6.76
C ALA A 68 -13.55 16.32 6.00
N SER A 69 -13.39 16.22 4.69
CA SER A 69 -14.20 15.37 3.83
C SER A 69 -13.35 14.38 3.02
N ALA A 70 -14.01 13.31 2.56
CA ALA A 70 -13.36 12.34 1.66
C ALA A 70 -12.88 12.98 0.36
N SER A 71 -13.60 13.96 -0.18
CA SER A 71 -13.21 14.68 -1.40
C SER A 71 -11.95 15.50 -1.21
N ASP A 72 -11.77 16.14 -0.04
CA ASP A 72 -10.55 16.88 0.28
C ASP A 72 -9.36 15.93 0.40
N ALA A 73 -9.57 14.79 1.06
CA ALA A 73 -8.56 13.76 1.21
C ALA A 73 -8.12 13.18 -0.16
N ILE A 74 -9.07 12.88 -1.04
CA ILE A 74 -8.79 12.38 -2.39
C ILE A 74 -8.01 13.42 -3.20
N GLY A 75 -8.39 14.69 -3.12
CA GLY A 75 -7.72 15.77 -3.84
C GLY A 75 -6.27 15.99 -3.42
N LEU A 76 -5.95 15.84 -2.12
CA LEU A 76 -4.63 16.08 -1.57
C LEU A 76 -3.73 14.82 -1.56
N LEU A 77 -4.30 13.66 -1.23
CA LEU A 77 -3.55 12.41 -1.13
C LEU A 77 -3.43 11.69 -2.46
N GLN A 78 -4.31 11.99 -3.43
CA GLN A 78 -4.31 11.44 -4.78
C GLN A 78 -4.13 9.92 -4.81
N PRO A 79 -5.04 9.16 -4.21
CA PRO A 79 -4.95 7.71 -4.22
C PRO A 79 -5.01 7.19 -5.65
N GLY A 80 -4.09 6.30 -6.01
CA GLY A 80 -4.15 5.60 -7.29
C GLY A 80 -5.18 4.47 -7.22
N GLY A 81 -6.08 4.36 -8.21
CA GLY A 81 -7.05 3.29 -8.30
C GLY A 81 -8.32 3.52 -7.47
N GLU A 82 -9.00 2.42 -7.12
CA GLU A 82 -10.31 2.44 -6.45
C GLU A 82 -10.19 2.46 -4.91
N TRP A 83 -9.43 3.41 -4.38
CA TRP A 83 -9.36 3.60 -2.94
C TRP A 83 -10.54 4.41 -2.41
N ARG A 84 -11.13 3.93 -1.32
CA ARG A 84 -12.09 4.67 -0.53
C ARG A 84 -11.37 5.25 0.69
N ILE A 85 -11.50 6.56 0.88
CA ILE A 85 -10.94 7.26 2.04
C ILE A 85 -12.07 7.81 2.86
N GLU A 86 -12.13 7.44 4.13
CA GLU A 86 -13.06 8.01 5.10
C GLU A 86 -12.29 8.84 6.11
N VAL A 87 -12.74 10.05 6.37
CA VAL A 87 -12.14 10.94 7.37
C VAL A 87 -12.83 10.67 8.70
N VAL A 88 -12.14 9.98 9.60
CA VAL A 88 -12.65 9.66 10.94
C VAL A 88 -12.47 10.85 11.88
N VAL A 89 -11.27 11.44 11.86
CA VAL A 89 -10.96 12.67 12.57
C VAL A 89 -10.36 13.66 11.57
N PRO A 90 -10.93 14.87 11.42
CA PRO A 90 -10.42 15.86 10.50
C PRO A 90 -8.96 16.20 10.76
N LEU A 91 -8.17 16.27 9.69
CA LEU A 91 -6.78 16.68 9.75
C LEU A 91 -6.68 18.19 9.58
N SER A 92 -5.93 18.85 10.43
CA SER A 92 -5.61 20.26 10.30
C SER A 92 -4.09 20.47 10.40
N VAL A 93 -3.58 21.24 9.44
CA VAL A 93 -2.19 21.70 9.43
C VAL A 93 -2.19 23.23 9.37
N THR A 94 -1.52 23.85 10.29
CA THR A 94 -1.44 25.31 10.35
C THR A 94 -0.50 25.88 9.26
N SER A 95 -0.58 27.16 8.98
CA SER A 95 0.24 27.81 7.94
C SER A 95 1.75 27.81 8.26
N ASN A 96 2.13 27.59 9.50
CA ASN A 96 3.53 27.40 9.92
C ASN A 96 3.97 25.92 9.90
N GLY A 97 3.16 25.03 9.35
CA GLY A 97 3.49 23.62 9.15
C GLY A 97 3.24 22.70 10.37
N VAL A 98 2.62 23.20 11.42
CA VAL A 98 2.29 22.36 12.58
C VAL A 98 1.05 21.55 12.32
N CYS A 99 1.18 20.24 12.38
CA CYS A 99 0.09 19.29 12.28
C CYS A 99 -0.63 19.14 13.62
N LEU A 100 -1.94 19.25 13.61
CA LEU A 100 -2.78 19.08 14.80
C LEU A 100 -3.28 17.63 14.96
N GLY A 101 -2.94 16.78 14.01
CA GLY A 101 -3.37 15.39 13.96
C GLY A 101 -4.65 15.18 13.18
N GLY A 102 -4.92 13.92 12.88
CA GLY A 102 -6.11 13.47 12.16
C GLY A 102 -6.13 11.96 12.05
N GLU A 103 -7.24 11.41 11.61
CA GLU A 103 -7.39 9.96 11.44
C GLU A 103 -8.18 9.63 10.20
N PHE A 104 -7.68 8.71 9.40
CA PHE A 104 -8.26 8.27 8.15
C PHE A 104 -8.45 6.75 8.15
N LEU A 105 -9.52 6.31 7.54
CA LEU A 105 -9.74 4.91 7.17
C LEU A 105 -9.57 4.78 5.67
N PHE A 106 -8.59 4.01 5.26
CA PHE A 106 -8.36 3.65 3.87
C PHE A 106 -8.93 2.27 3.61
N ALA A 107 -9.74 2.12 2.58
CA ALA A 107 -10.33 0.84 2.20
C ALA A 107 -10.24 0.63 0.68
N ARG A 108 -9.98 -0.62 0.30
CA ARG A 108 -10.01 -1.07 -1.09
C ARG A 108 -10.35 -2.56 -1.13
N GLU A 109 -11.46 -2.91 -1.77
CA GLU A 109 -11.95 -4.30 -1.78
C GLU A 109 -12.05 -4.87 -0.36
N ASP A 110 -11.33 -5.95 -0.06
CA ASP A 110 -11.31 -6.59 1.26
C ASP A 110 -10.20 -6.06 2.18
N PHE A 111 -9.40 -5.08 1.70
CA PHE A 111 -8.34 -4.46 2.50
C PHE A 111 -8.84 -3.16 3.12
N SER A 112 -8.70 -3.04 4.44
CA SER A 112 -8.97 -1.79 5.15
C SER A 112 -7.90 -1.55 6.22
N ARG A 113 -7.49 -0.29 6.37
CA ARG A 113 -6.53 0.12 7.38
C ARG A 113 -6.84 1.50 7.91
N ARG A 114 -6.79 1.64 9.22
CA ARG A 114 -6.92 2.91 9.92
C ARG A 114 -5.54 3.51 10.15
N VAL A 115 -5.36 4.76 9.80
CA VAL A 115 -4.11 5.50 9.96
C VAL A 115 -4.37 6.75 10.77
N ARG A 116 -3.67 6.87 11.90
CA ARG A 116 -3.68 8.08 12.73
C ARG A 116 -2.41 8.86 12.47
N LEU A 117 -2.59 10.13 12.14
CA LEU A 117 -1.49 11.10 12.02
C LEU A 117 -1.36 11.88 13.30
N VAL A 118 -0.16 11.90 13.86
CA VAL A 118 0.10 12.54 15.17
C VAL A 118 0.85 13.85 15.02
N PRO A 119 0.59 14.80 15.92
CA PRO A 119 1.37 16.04 16.00
C PRO A 119 2.85 15.76 16.33
N PRO A 120 3.76 16.69 16.02
CA PRO A 120 3.54 17.96 15.31
C PRO A 120 3.78 17.89 13.81
N TYR A 121 4.23 16.73 13.26
CA TYR A 121 4.72 16.59 11.89
C TYR A 121 3.82 15.71 10.99
N CYS A 122 2.60 15.40 11.38
CA CYS A 122 1.72 14.47 10.66
C CYS A 122 2.36 13.10 10.43
N GLN A 123 3.13 12.60 11.35
CA GLN A 123 3.69 11.25 11.26
C GLN A 123 2.60 10.23 11.52
N ALA A 124 2.62 9.14 10.76
CA ALA A 124 1.73 8.03 11.02
C ALA A 124 2.12 7.38 12.35
N ALA A 125 1.17 7.26 13.27
CA ALA A 125 1.39 6.49 14.50
C ALA A 125 1.66 5.03 14.12
N ALA A 126 2.67 4.43 14.74
CA ALA A 126 2.87 3.00 14.65
C ALA A 126 1.62 2.32 15.19
N GLU A 127 1.00 1.47 14.36
CA GLU A 127 -0.14 0.67 14.76
C GLU A 127 0.33 -0.37 15.78
N ASN A 128 0.24 -0.02 17.05
CA ASN A 128 0.19 -1.03 18.07
C ASN A 128 -1.17 -1.71 17.89
N SER A 129 -1.16 -2.91 17.34
CA SER A 129 -2.28 -3.82 17.30
C SER A 129 -2.72 -4.14 18.73
N TYR A 130 -3.57 -3.27 19.27
CA TYR A 130 -4.44 -3.63 20.38
C TYR A 130 -5.84 -3.78 19.80
N GLU A 131 -6.05 -4.94 19.17
CA GLU A 131 -7.36 -5.51 19.14
C GLU A 131 -7.57 -6.21 20.50
N GLU A 132 -8.42 -5.67 21.30
CA GLU A 132 -9.31 -6.42 22.18
C GLU A 132 -10.75 -6.08 21.83
#